data_3157fe249e272a6ac0dfe61b4022a3a6
#
_entry.id   3157fe249e272a6ac0dfe61b4022a3a6
#
_cell.length_a   1.000
_cell.length_b   1.000
_cell.length_c   1.000
_cell.angle_alpha   90.00
_cell.angle_beta   90.00
_cell.angle_gamma   90.00
#
_symmetry.space_group_name_H-M   'P 1'
#
loop_
_entity.id
_entity.type
_entity.pdbx_description
1 polymer ?
#
loop_
_entity_poly.entity_id
_entity_poly.type
_entity_poly.pdbx_seq_one_letter_code
_entity_poly.pdbx_strand_id
1 'polypeptide(L)'
;MKPRSNLSCMARLITLVGPLTGVMLLAITLGVLGFIAATLIPVLGGVGILSVLNHQDTLPLIFLVAALCALLRGVFRYGEQTCNHYIAFKLLAILRQKVFAALRRLAPAKLDGRDKGDLISVITSDIELLEVFYAHTISPAAIALVMSLLTAAFLAWFHWAYGVLALLAYATVGILLPVLASGRSGDTGNRMRQKAGQLSAFVLDSLRGVDETIQYHGQAQRLGELEGRTDDLSRVQQDMSRITGTNTAVTHTVIWLYDLALLALGLVLLEQGQVNFGGVLIPLITLMSSFGPVVALANLGATLQSTFAAARRVLDILDETPVVEEVSGQSATRFHGAACEDLTFSYGGETILDGLTLDFPKGKVVGIVGRSGSGKSTLLKLLMRFWDRQSGEVTISERDVRNINTSDLRSMQGYMTQDTDLFHDTILKNILLARPDATREEVEEACKKASIHDFILTLPQGYDTPVGELGDTLSGGERQRLGLARAFLHNAPFLLLDEPTSNLDSLNEAEILRSLHRERDQRTVILVSHRRSTMGIADQVHSVEHGRVS
;
A
#
# COMPACT_ATOMS: atom_id res chain seq x y z
N MET A 1 -6.85 7.03 -16.72
CA MET A 1 -6.92 5.58 -17.04
C MET A 1 -8.35 5.08 -16.91
N LYS A 2 -8.85 4.19 -17.80
CA LYS A 2 -10.14 3.54 -17.58
C LYS A 2 -10.06 2.66 -16.33
N PRO A 3 -11.08 2.65 -15.46
CA PRO A 3 -11.05 1.82 -14.25
C PRO A 3 -10.93 0.34 -14.65
N ARG A 4 -9.97 -0.35 -14.05
CA ARG A 4 -9.74 -1.78 -14.29
C ARG A 4 -10.96 -2.57 -13.84
N SER A 5 -11.37 -3.55 -14.66
CA SER A 5 -12.44 -4.47 -14.27
C SER A 5 -11.96 -5.39 -13.13
N ASN A 6 -12.88 -5.87 -12.29
CA ASN A 6 -12.56 -6.80 -11.21
C ASN A 6 -11.89 -8.09 -11.74
N LEU A 7 -12.32 -8.57 -12.92
CA LEU A 7 -11.73 -9.73 -13.59
C LEU A 7 -10.25 -9.50 -13.97
N SER A 8 -9.92 -8.32 -14.49
CA SER A 8 -8.55 -7.96 -14.83
C SER A 8 -7.65 -7.87 -13.59
N CYS A 9 -8.17 -7.29 -12.48
CA CYS A 9 -7.46 -7.27 -11.20
C CYS A 9 -7.22 -8.70 -10.68
N MET A 10 -8.24 -9.56 -10.72
CA MET A 10 -8.15 -10.94 -10.27
C MET A 10 -7.11 -11.73 -11.07
N ALA A 11 -7.14 -11.64 -12.40
CA ALA A 11 -6.16 -12.30 -13.26
C ALA A 11 -4.72 -11.85 -12.93
N ARG A 12 -4.50 -10.55 -12.74
CA ARG A 12 -3.20 -10.00 -12.39
C ARG A 12 -2.71 -10.46 -11.00
N LEU A 13 -3.59 -10.50 -10.01
CA LEU A 13 -3.27 -11.01 -8.68
C LEU A 13 -2.92 -12.49 -8.70
N ILE A 14 -3.65 -13.31 -9.48
CA ILE A 14 -3.36 -14.74 -9.63
C ILE A 14 -1.97 -14.95 -10.26
N THR A 15 -1.56 -14.15 -11.23
CA THR A 15 -0.22 -14.29 -11.84
C THR A 15 0.91 -14.05 -10.83
N LEU A 16 0.66 -13.28 -9.76
CA LEU A 16 1.65 -13.06 -8.70
C LEU A 16 1.87 -14.30 -7.81
N VAL A 17 0.93 -15.25 -7.80
CA VAL A 17 1.04 -16.52 -7.06
C VAL A 17 2.02 -17.50 -7.72
N GLY A 18 2.43 -17.27 -8.97
CA GLY A 18 3.27 -18.17 -9.75
C GLY A 18 4.42 -18.86 -8.98
N PRO A 19 5.23 -18.13 -8.19
CA PRO A 19 6.32 -18.72 -7.41
C PRO A 19 5.88 -19.68 -6.29
N LEU A 20 4.60 -19.63 -5.87
CA LEU A 20 4.03 -20.39 -4.73
C LEU A 20 2.97 -21.41 -5.18
N THR A 21 2.88 -21.71 -6.49
CA THR A 21 1.88 -22.62 -7.06
C THR A 21 1.90 -23.99 -6.40
N GLY A 22 3.08 -24.54 -6.08
CA GLY A 22 3.22 -25.84 -5.40
C GLY A 22 2.57 -25.86 -4.02
N VAL A 23 2.77 -24.79 -3.24
CA VAL A 23 2.15 -24.67 -1.90
C VAL A 23 0.63 -24.47 -2.03
N MET A 24 0.16 -23.75 -3.06
CA MET A 24 -1.25 -23.55 -3.35
C MET A 24 -1.94 -24.89 -3.69
N LEU A 25 -1.31 -25.71 -4.52
CA LEU A 25 -1.83 -27.06 -4.84
C LEU A 25 -1.88 -27.95 -3.60
N LEU A 26 -0.86 -27.88 -2.74
CA LEU A 26 -0.87 -28.60 -1.47
C LEU A 26 -2.01 -28.12 -0.57
N ALA A 27 -2.24 -26.82 -0.44
CA ALA A 27 -3.35 -26.25 0.33
C ALA A 27 -4.71 -26.76 -0.18
N ILE A 28 -4.93 -26.73 -1.50
CA ILE A 28 -6.16 -27.23 -2.13
C ILE A 28 -6.34 -28.72 -1.85
N THR A 29 -5.30 -29.53 -2.01
CA THR A 29 -5.35 -30.99 -1.75
C THR A 29 -5.69 -31.28 -0.30
N LEU A 30 -5.00 -30.63 0.66
CA LEU A 30 -5.28 -30.79 2.08
C LEU A 30 -6.71 -30.34 2.44
N GLY A 31 -7.17 -29.22 1.84
CA GLY A 31 -8.52 -28.73 2.03
C GLY A 31 -9.58 -29.71 1.53
N VAL A 32 -9.40 -30.26 0.33
CA VAL A 32 -10.32 -31.28 -0.23
C VAL A 32 -10.34 -32.53 0.66
N LEU A 33 -9.18 -33.05 1.08
CA LEU A 33 -9.10 -34.20 1.98
C LEU A 33 -9.76 -33.90 3.34
N GLY A 34 -9.57 -32.70 3.88
CA GLY A 34 -10.19 -32.25 5.12
C GLY A 34 -11.73 -32.21 5.04
N PHE A 35 -12.26 -31.71 3.92
CA PHE A 35 -13.72 -31.69 3.70
C PHE A 35 -14.30 -33.06 3.38
N ILE A 36 -13.58 -33.93 2.66
CA ILE A 36 -13.98 -35.35 2.49
C ILE A 36 -14.09 -36.02 3.86
N ALA A 37 -13.05 -35.89 4.71
CA ALA A 37 -13.09 -36.46 6.05
C ALA A 37 -14.25 -35.89 6.88
N ALA A 38 -14.53 -34.59 6.78
CA ALA A 38 -15.64 -33.95 7.47
C ALA A 38 -17.01 -34.47 7.04
N THR A 39 -17.21 -34.68 5.73
CA THR A 39 -18.46 -35.18 5.16
C THR A 39 -18.63 -36.68 5.46
N LEU A 40 -17.55 -37.44 5.48
CA LEU A 40 -17.60 -38.88 5.79
C LEU A 40 -18.06 -39.19 7.23
N ILE A 41 -17.77 -38.33 8.21
CA ILE A 41 -18.15 -38.57 9.61
C ILE A 41 -19.68 -38.79 9.76
N PRO A 42 -20.57 -37.85 9.36
CA PRO A 42 -22.00 -38.06 9.45
C PRO A 42 -22.49 -39.15 8.49
N VAL A 43 -21.86 -39.33 7.33
CA VAL A 43 -22.19 -40.43 6.40
C VAL A 43 -21.92 -41.80 7.05
N LEU A 44 -20.78 -41.99 7.72
CA LEU A 44 -20.47 -43.19 8.49
C LEU A 44 -21.47 -43.40 9.63
N GLY A 45 -21.96 -42.33 10.26
CA GLY A 45 -23.09 -42.42 11.20
C GLY A 45 -24.33 -43.00 10.55
N GLY A 46 -24.69 -42.56 9.35
CA GLY A 46 -25.78 -43.12 8.55
C GLY A 46 -25.55 -44.60 8.18
N VAL A 47 -24.33 -44.96 7.77
CA VAL A 47 -23.95 -46.36 7.51
C VAL A 47 -24.05 -47.19 8.79
N GLY A 48 -23.69 -46.64 9.95
CA GLY A 48 -23.85 -47.31 11.25
C GLY A 48 -25.32 -47.60 11.59
N ILE A 49 -26.23 -46.67 11.31
CA ILE A 49 -27.68 -46.90 11.47
C ILE A 49 -28.13 -48.06 10.57
N LEU A 50 -27.72 -48.09 9.32
CA LEU A 50 -28.03 -49.17 8.37
C LEU A 50 -27.45 -50.50 8.83
N SER A 51 -26.26 -50.53 9.40
CA SER A 51 -25.62 -51.72 9.95
C SER A 51 -26.45 -52.32 11.08
N VAL A 52 -26.95 -51.48 12.00
CA VAL A 52 -27.84 -51.93 13.08
C VAL A 52 -29.15 -52.49 12.54
N LEU A 53 -29.79 -51.80 11.60
CA LEU A 53 -31.04 -52.22 10.99
C LEU A 53 -30.91 -53.55 10.23
N ASN A 54 -29.75 -53.80 9.63
CA ASN A 54 -29.48 -55.04 8.88
C ASN A 54 -28.79 -56.12 9.73
N HIS A 55 -28.72 -55.97 11.06
CA HIS A 55 -28.08 -56.89 12.01
C HIS A 55 -26.63 -57.25 11.63
N GLN A 56 -25.83 -56.27 11.15
CA GLN A 56 -24.44 -56.49 10.77
C GLN A 56 -23.49 -56.07 11.92
N ASP A 57 -22.47 -56.90 12.21
CA ASP A 57 -21.47 -56.61 13.27
C ASP A 57 -20.33 -55.69 12.79
N THR A 58 -20.64 -54.63 12.02
CA THR A 58 -19.64 -53.70 11.46
C THR A 58 -19.45 -52.43 12.27
N LEU A 59 -20.20 -52.20 13.33
CA LEU A 59 -20.20 -51.01 14.15
C LEU A 59 -18.78 -50.63 14.69
N PRO A 60 -17.99 -51.57 15.27
CA PRO A 60 -16.65 -51.19 15.79
C PRO A 60 -15.73 -50.60 14.70
N LEU A 61 -15.80 -51.17 13.48
CA LEU A 61 -15.03 -50.68 12.33
C LEU A 61 -15.52 -49.30 11.90
N ILE A 62 -16.82 -49.07 11.84
CA ILE A 62 -17.42 -47.79 11.49
C ILE A 62 -16.97 -46.70 12.46
N PHE A 63 -17.04 -46.98 13.78
CA PHE A 63 -16.56 -46.02 14.80
C PHE A 63 -15.06 -45.78 14.72
N LEU A 64 -14.26 -46.79 14.45
CA LEU A 64 -12.80 -46.61 14.27
C LEU A 64 -12.49 -45.73 13.08
N VAL A 65 -13.15 -45.95 11.93
CA VAL A 65 -12.96 -45.16 10.72
C VAL A 65 -13.46 -43.73 10.94
N ALA A 66 -14.60 -43.53 11.60
CA ALA A 66 -15.13 -42.21 11.93
C ALA A 66 -14.18 -41.44 12.87
N ALA A 67 -13.61 -42.11 13.88
CA ALA A 67 -12.60 -41.50 14.77
C ALA A 67 -11.33 -41.11 14.01
N LEU A 68 -10.86 -41.98 13.09
CA LEU A 68 -9.73 -41.68 12.23
C LEU A 68 -10.01 -40.47 11.31
N CYS A 69 -11.20 -40.44 10.69
CA CYS A 69 -11.63 -39.27 9.89
C CYS A 69 -11.68 -37.98 10.72
N ALA A 70 -12.15 -38.02 11.96
CA ALA A 70 -12.21 -36.89 12.86
C ALA A 70 -10.81 -36.36 13.20
N LEU A 71 -9.84 -37.26 13.46
CA LEU A 71 -8.43 -36.90 13.69
C LEU A 71 -7.80 -36.28 12.43
N LEU A 72 -7.92 -36.97 11.30
CA LEU A 72 -7.34 -36.54 10.02
C LEU A 72 -7.92 -35.21 9.55
N ARG A 73 -9.21 -34.96 9.75
CA ARG A 73 -9.84 -33.66 9.47
C ARG A 73 -9.11 -32.52 10.16
N GLY A 74 -8.76 -32.68 11.44
CA GLY A 74 -8.01 -31.66 12.19
C GLY A 74 -6.63 -31.39 11.59
N VAL A 75 -5.88 -32.47 11.28
CA VAL A 75 -4.54 -32.38 10.68
C VAL A 75 -4.59 -31.71 9.30
N PHE A 76 -5.49 -32.16 8.43
CA PHE A 76 -5.64 -31.60 7.09
C PHE A 76 -6.08 -30.13 7.12
N ARG A 77 -7.01 -29.79 8.02
CA ARG A 77 -7.44 -28.39 8.18
C ARG A 77 -6.33 -27.49 8.69
N TYR A 78 -5.53 -27.96 9.64
CA TYR A 78 -4.36 -27.23 10.12
C TYR A 78 -3.34 -27.01 8.99
N GLY A 79 -3.02 -28.06 8.23
CA GLY A 79 -2.09 -27.99 7.10
C GLY A 79 -2.60 -27.04 6.00
N GLU A 80 -3.87 -27.12 5.63
CA GLU A 80 -4.51 -26.20 4.67
C GLU A 80 -4.37 -24.75 5.13
N GLN A 81 -4.76 -24.43 6.37
CA GLN A 81 -4.69 -23.06 6.89
C GLN A 81 -3.24 -22.55 6.94
N THR A 82 -2.31 -23.39 7.40
CA THR A 82 -0.89 -23.04 7.44
C THR A 82 -0.36 -22.69 6.05
N CYS A 83 -0.69 -23.49 5.03
CA CYS A 83 -0.30 -23.22 3.65
C CYS A 83 -0.94 -21.91 3.12
N ASN A 84 -2.23 -21.69 3.36
CA ASN A 84 -2.94 -20.51 2.91
C ASN A 84 -2.35 -19.22 3.51
N HIS A 85 -2.12 -19.18 4.82
CA HIS A 85 -1.50 -18.02 5.47
C HIS A 85 -0.03 -17.84 5.08
N TYR A 86 0.74 -18.92 4.92
CA TYR A 86 2.11 -18.83 4.41
C TYR A 86 2.15 -18.16 3.04
N ILE A 87 1.27 -18.58 2.10
CA ILE A 87 1.15 -17.97 0.78
C ILE A 87 0.81 -16.49 0.91
N ALA A 88 -0.20 -16.16 1.70
CA ALA A 88 -0.66 -14.80 1.89
C ALA A 88 0.48 -13.91 2.41
N PHE A 89 1.09 -14.22 3.55
CA PHE A 89 2.16 -13.41 4.13
C PHE A 89 3.39 -13.28 3.24
N LYS A 90 3.75 -14.36 2.52
CA LYS A 90 4.86 -14.31 1.57
C LYS A 90 4.57 -13.37 0.40
N LEU A 91 3.34 -13.42 -0.14
CA LEU A 91 2.91 -12.53 -1.22
C LEU A 91 2.77 -11.07 -0.76
N LEU A 92 2.27 -10.83 0.46
CA LEU A 92 2.22 -9.48 1.03
C LEU A 92 3.63 -8.89 1.16
N ALA A 93 4.62 -9.66 1.63
CA ALA A 93 6.01 -9.22 1.70
C ALA A 93 6.58 -8.87 0.31
N ILE A 94 6.33 -9.72 -0.70
CA ILE A 94 6.73 -9.46 -2.09
C ILE A 94 6.05 -8.21 -2.64
N LEU A 95 4.76 -8.03 -2.38
CA LEU A 95 4.02 -6.84 -2.82
C LEU A 95 4.54 -5.56 -2.17
N ARG A 96 4.79 -5.56 -0.85
CA ARG A 96 5.39 -4.42 -0.15
C ARG A 96 6.73 -4.04 -0.77
N GLN A 97 7.59 -5.02 -1.04
CA GLN A 97 8.87 -4.77 -1.70
C GLN A 97 8.70 -4.18 -3.10
N LYS A 98 7.79 -4.73 -3.92
CA LYS A 98 7.52 -4.22 -5.27
C LYS A 98 6.94 -2.82 -5.26
N VAL A 99 5.98 -2.53 -4.36
CA VAL A 99 5.37 -1.20 -4.22
C VAL A 99 6.42 -0.19 -3.76
N PHE A 100 7.26 -0.53 -2.79
CA PHE A 100 8.35 0.33 -2.34
C PHE A 100 9.35 0.61 -3.47
N ALA A 101 9.72 -0.40 -4.25
CA ALA A 101 10.59 -0.23 -5.42
C ALA A 101 9.94 0.65 -6.50
N ALA A 102 8.62 0.52 -6.72
CA ALA A 102 7.87 1.36 -7.65
C ALA A 102 7.83 2.83 -7.15
N LEU A 103 7.52 3.06 -5.88
CA LEU A 103 7.51 4.40 -5.30
C LEU A 103 8.89 5.07 -5.38
N ARG A 104 9.97 4.32 -5.11
CA ARG A 104 11.33 4.83 -5.29
C ARG A 104 11.61 5.27 -6.72
N ARG A 105 11.13 4.51 -7.71
CA ARG A 105 11.26 4.84 -9.14
C ARG A 105 10.40 6.05 -9.55
N LEU A 106 9.25 6.24 -8.91
CA LEU A 106 8.33 7.35 -9.17
C LEU A 106 8.76 8.65 -8.48
N ALA A 107 9.59 8.54 -7.43
CA ALA A 107 10.09 9.68 -6.68
C ALA A 107 11.13 10.50 -7.49
N PRO A 108 11.23 11.83 -7.23
CA PRO A 108 10.29 12.61 -6.40
C PRO A 108 9.06 13.09 -7.18
N ALA A 109 9.12 13.18 -8.52
CA ALA A 109 8.17 13.89 -9.37
C ALA A 109 6.70 13.45 -9.16
N LYS A 110 6.45 12.14 -9.16
CA LYS A 110 5.08 11.60 -9.01
C LYS A 110 4.58 11.60 -7.57
N LEU A 111 5.48 11.74 -6.60
CA LEU A 111 5.13 11.77 -5.19
C LEU A 111 4.95 13.21 -4.66
N ASP A 112 5.52 14.18 -5.39
CA ASP A 112 5.36 15.60 -5.07
C ASP A 112 3.89 16.01 -5.21
N GLY A 113 3.30 16.55 -4.13
CA GLY A 113 1.88 16.91 -4.08
C GLY A 113 0.90 15.77 -3.78
N ARG A 114 1.35 14.49 -3.64
CA ARG A 114 0.49 13.42 -3.14
C ARG A 114 0.42 13.41 -1.62
N ASP A 115 -0.75 13.05 -1.11
CA ASP A 115 -0.93 12.84 0.32
C ASP A 115 -0.05 11.68 0.82
N LYS A 116 0.91 11.99 1.69
CA LYS A 116 1.81 10.99 2.32
C LYS A 116 1.02 9.94 3.10
N GLY A 117 -0.09 10.33 3.74
CA GLY A 117 -0.99 9.42 4.46
C GLY A 117 -1.67 8.41 3.55
N ASP A 118 -2.10 8.83 2.35
CA ASP A 118 -2.68 7.92 1.35
C ASP A 118 -1.64 6.90 0.87
N LEU A 119 -0.41 7.31 0.60
CA LEU A 119 0.67 6.39 0.20
C LEU A 119 1.01 5.37 1.31
N ILE A 120 1.06 5.80 2.57
CA ILE A 120 1.25 4.91 3.72
C ILE A 120 0.10 3.91 3.79
N SER A 121 -1.16 4.37 3.63
CA SER A 121 -2.34 3.50 3.63
C SER A 121 -2.26 2.42 2.55
N VAL A 122 -1.73 2.73 1.35
CA VAL A 122 -1.53 1.72 0.29
C VAL A 122 -0.52 0.66 0.70
N ILE A 123 0.63 1.06 1.29
CA ILE A 123 1.70 0.12 1.68
C ILE A 123 1.29 -0.76 2.87
N THR A 124 0.45 -0.25 3.76
CA THR A 124 -0.03 -0.95 4.96
C THR A 124 -1.38 -1.61 4.71
N SER A 125 -2.44 -0.84 4.90
CA SER A 125 -3.83 -1.34 4.94
C SER A 125 -4.31 -1.95 3.62
N ASP A 126 -3.97 -1.36 2.46
CA ASP A 126 -4.44 -1.91 1.19
C ASP A 126 -3.75 -3.23 0.85
N ILE A 127 -2.44 -3.31 1.08
CA ILE A 127 -1.73 -4.58 0.88
C ILE A 127 -2.28 -5.64 1.84
N GLU A 128 -2.56 -5.32 3.11
CA GLU A 128 -3.16 -6.25 4.08
C GLU A 128 -4.54 -6.76 3.62
N LEU A 129 -5.37 -5.90 3.03
CA LEU A 129 -6.65 -6.33 2.47
C LEU A 129 -6.51 -7.39 1.36
N LEU A 130 -5.35 -7.49 0.70
CA LEU A 130 -5.08 -8.53 -0.29
C LEU A 130 -4.88 -9.91 0.33
N GLU A 131 -4.62 -10.01 1.63
CA GLU A 131 -4.58 -11.29 2.36
C GLU A 131 -5.87 -12.07 2.15
N VAL A 132 -7.02 -11.40 2.24
CA VAL A 132 -8.34 -12.02 2.04
C VAL A 132 -8.45 -12.70 0.68
N PHE A 133 -7.87 -12.10 -0.36
CA PHE A 133 -7.87 -12.71 -1.69
C PHE A 133 -7.02 -13.97 -1.74
N TYR A 134 -5.81 -13.91 -1.20
CA TYR A 134 -4.86 -15.02 -1.30
C TYR A 134 -5.17 -16.17 -0.35
N ALA A 135 -5.50 -15.89 0.92
CA ALA A 135 -5.76 -16.91 1.91
C ALA A 135 -7.20 -17.45 1.88
N HIS A 136 -8.18 -16.59 1.56
CA HIS A 136 -9.59 -16.91 1.76
C HIS A 136 -10.41 -16.96 0.46
N THR A 137 -9.82 -16.70 -0.71
CA THR A 137 -10.58 -16.73 -1.97
C THR A 137 -10.08 -17.80 -2.94
N ILE A 138 -8.79 -17.81 -3.29
CA ILE A 138 -8.28 -18.70 -4.36
C ILE A 138 -8.41 -20.17 -3.96
N SER A 139 -7.80 -20.57 -2.84
CA SER A 139 -7.83 -21.95 -2.37
C SER A 139 -9.25 -22.41 -2.00
N PRO A 140 -10.05 -21.65 -1.21
CA PRO A 140 -11.42 -22.03 -0.91
C PRO A 140 -12.33 -22.15 -2.14
N ALA A 141 -12.16 -21.28 -3.16
CA ALA A 141 -12.94 -21.40 -4.40
C ALA A 141 -12.61 -22.70 -5.16
N ALA A 142 -11.32 -23.04 -5.27
CA ALA A 142 -10.89 -24.28 -5.88
C ALA A 142 -11.41 -25.52 -5.10
N ILE A 143 -11.30 -25.48 -3.76
CA ILE A 143 -11.82 -26.53 -2.87
C ILE A 143 -13.34 -26.67 -3.03
N ALA A 144 -14.08 -25.55 -3.04
CA ALA A 144 -15.54 -25.58 -3.21
C ALA A 144 -15.94 -26.20 -4.56
N LEU A 145 -15.25 -25.85 -5.65
CA LEU A 145 -15.50 -26.43 -6.97
C LEU A 145 -15.23 -27.93 -6.98
N VAL A 146 -14.05 -28.36 -6.51
CA VAL A 146 -13.67 -29.79 -6.49
C VAL A 146 -14.62 -30.58 -5.62
N MET A 147 -14.94 -30.11 -4.41
CA MET A 147 -15.87 -30.78 -3.49
C MET A 147 -17.28 -30.85 -4.05
N SER A 148 -17.79 -29.81 -4.70
CA SER A 148 -19.11 -29.84 -5.34
C SER A 148 -19.19 -30.89 -6.43
N LEU A 149 -18.15 -31.03 -7.26
CA LEU A 149 -18.09 -32.03 -8.31
C LEU A 149 -17.97 -33.46 -7.73
N LEU A 150 -17.09 -33.66 -6.74
CA LEU A 150 -16.92 -34.96 -6.09
C LEU A 150 -18.18 -35.41 -5.39
N THR A 151 -18.83 -34.51 -4.63
CA THR A 151 -20.08 -34.85 -3.92
C THR A 151 -21.23 -35.13 -4.89
N ALA A 152 -21.36 -34.30 -5.96
CA ALA A 152 -22.38 -34.54 -6.98
C ALA A 152 -22.16 -35.89 -7.70
N ALA A 153 -20.91 -36.26 -8.02
CA ALA A 153 -20.59 -37.57 -8.59
C ALA A 153 -20.91 -38.73 -7.63
N PHE A 154 -20.57 -38.56 -6.34
CA PHE A 154 -20.92 -39.56 -5.31
C PHE A 154 -22.44 -39.74 -5.17
N LEU A 155 -23.21 -38.65 -5.20
CA LEU A 155 -24.68 -38.70 -5.14
C LEU A 155 -25.28 -39.31 -6.42
N ALA A 156 -24.69 -39.00 -7.58
CA ALA A 156 -25.10 -39.57 -8.87
C ALA A 156 -24.86 -41.08 -8.95
N TRP A 157 -23.94 -41.65 -8.15
CA TRP A 157 -23.72 -43.09 -8.04
C TRP A 157 -24.98 -43.82 -7.51
N PHE A 158 -25.74 -43.22 -6.60
CA PHE A 158 -26.98 -43.75 -6.10
C PHE A 158 -28.13 -43.59 -7.11
N HIS A 159 -28.27 -42.38 -7.65
CA HIS A 159 -29.19 -42.07 -8.74
C HIS A 159 -28.79 -40.75 -9.41
N TRP A 160 -28.77 -40.69 -10.74
CA TRP A 160 -28.32 -39.53 -11.50
C TRP A 160 -29.03 -38.21 -11.12
N ALA A 161 -30.35 -38.28 -10.78
CA ALA A 161 -31.14 -37.12 -10.39
C ALA A 161 -30.64 -36.46 -9.09
N TYR A 162 -30.07 -37.23 -8.15
CA TYR A 162 -29.45 -36.67 -6.95
C TYR A 162 -28.23 -35.83 -7.29
N GLY A 163 -27.39 -36.29 -8.24
CA GLY A 163 -26.22 -35.54 -8.69
C GLY A 163 -26.60 -34.21 -9.35
N VAL A 164 -27.63 -34.23 -10.21
CA VAL A 164 -28.15 -32.99 -10.85
C VAL A 164 -28.72 -32.04 -9.79
N LEU A 165 -29.51 -32.54 -8.84
CA LEU A 165 -30.07 -31.72 -7.76
C LEU A 165 -28.96 -31.07 -6.90
N ALA A 166 -27.91 -31.82 -6.58
CA ALA A 166 -26.77 -31.32 -5.82
C ALA A 166 -26.01 -30.22 -6.59
N LEU A 167 -25.75 -30.37 -7.89
CA LEU A 167 -25.12 -29.34 -8.72
C LEU A 167 -25.96 -28.06 -8.76
N LEU A 168 -27.30 -28.20 -8.90
CA LEU A 168 -28.21 -27.05 -8.84
C LEU A 168 -28.14 -26.36 -7.47
N ALA A 169 -28.13 -27.14 -6.38
CA ALA A 169 -28.01 -26.63 -5.03
C ALA A 169 -26.69 -25.82 -4.83
N TYR A 170 -25.57 -26.42 -5.21
CA TYR A 170 -24.27 -25.76 -5.09
C TYR A 170 -24.16 -24.51 -5.98
N ALA A 171 -24.67 -24.54 -7.22
CA ALA A 171 -24.72 -23.37 -8.10
C ALA A 171 -25.60 -22.26 -7.52
N THR A 172 -26.76 -22.63 -6.94
CA THR A 172 -27.67 -21.66 -6.30
C THR A 172 -26.99 -20.98 -5.09
N VAL A 173 -26.43 -21.78 -4.18
CA VAL A 173 -25.84 -21.30 -2.94
C VAL A 173 -24.50 -20.60 -3.20
N GLY A 174 -23.65 -21.13 -4.09
CA GLY A 174 -22.30 -20.63 -4.31
C GLY A 174 -22.19 -19.52 -5.35
N ILE A 175 -23.16 -19.37 -6.26
CA ILE A 175 -23.08 -18.39 -7.35
C ILE A 175 -24.30 -17.47 -7.32
N LEU A 176 -25.52 -18.01 -7.42
CA LEU A 176 -26.73 -17.21 -7.59
C LEU A 176 -26.99 -16.29 -6.39
N LEU A 177 -27.00 -16.85 -5.17
CA LEU A 177 -27.26 -16.07 -3.95
C LEU A 177 -26.19 -14.98 -3.70
N PRO A 178 -24.87 -15.23 -3.79
CA PRO A 178 -23.85 -14.18 -3.67
C PRO A 178 -23.97 -13.08 -4.71
N VAL A 179 -24.28 -13.40 -5.97
CA VAL A 179 -24.48 -12.42 -7.03
C VAL A 179 -25.67 -11.50 -6.72
N LEU A 180 -26.79 -12.08 -6.28
CA LEU A 180 -27.98 -11.31 -5.90
C LEU A 180 -27.76 -10.42 -4.65
N ALA A 181 -26.96 -10.93 -3.70
CA ALA A 181 -26.63 -10.21 -2.45
C ALA A 181 -25.60 -9.09 -2.65
N SER A 182 -24.69 -9.23 -3.63
CA SER A 182 -23.53 -8.36 -3.79
C SER A 182 -23.90 -6.88 -4.04
N GLY A 183 -24.98 -6.64 -4.79
CA GLY A 183 -25.43 -5.28 -5.10
C GLY A 183 -25.89 -4.49 -3.86
N ARG A 184 -26.50 -5.16 -2.89
CA ARG A 184 -26.99 -4.54 -1.64
C ARG A 184 -25.90 -4.34 -0.60
N SER A 185 -24.96 -5.28 -0.50
CA SER A 185 -23.90 -5.26 0.50
C SER A 185 -22.79 -4.24 0.18
N GLY A 186 -22.49 -4.01 -1.10
CA GLY A 186 -21.35 -3.19 -1.53
C GLY A 186 -21.48 -1.71 -1.19
N ASP A 187 -22.66 -1.13 -1.35
CA ASP A 187 -22.91 0.28 -1.03
C ASP A 187 -22.86 0.53 0.49
N THR A 188 -23.44 -0.35 1.29
CA THR A 188 -23.44 -0.25 2.75
C THR A 188 -22.02 -0.43 3.32
N GLY A 189 -21.20 -1.33 2.79
CA GLY A 189 -19.81 -1.49 3.17
C GLY A 189 -18.94 -0.28 2.85
N ASN A 190 -19.17 0.40 1.73
CA ASN A 190 -18.48 1.65 1.38
C ASN A 190 -18.87 2.79 2.33
N ARG A 191 -20.17 2.94 2.62
CA ARG A 191 -20.67 3.94 3.58
C ARG A 191 -20.10 3.72 4.98
N MET A 192 -20.02 2.47 5.44
CA MET A 192 -19.43 2.13 6.74
C MET A 192 -17.95 2.58 6.81
N ARG A 193 -17.14 2.28 5.78
CA ARG A 193 -15.73 2.71 5.74
C ARG A 193 -15.59 4.23 5.70
N GLN A 194 -16.41 4.91 4.91
CA GLN A 194 -16.40 6.36 4.82
C GLN A 194 -16.73 7.00 6.19
N LYS A 195 -17.78 6.51 6.87
CA LYS A 195 -18.17 7.01 8.20
C LYS A 195 -17.09 6.72 9.26
N ALA A 196 -16.48 5.53 9.23
CA ALA A 196 -15.36 5.19 10.11
C ALA A 196 -14.15 6.11 9.86
N GLY A 197 -13.80 6.38 8.60
CA GLY A 197 -12.75 7.33 8.24
C GLY A 197 -13.03 8.75 8.71
N GLN A 198 -14.27 9.23 8.54
CA GLN A 198 -14.69 10.56 9.03
C GLN A 198 -14.62 10.66 10.56
N LEU A 199 -15.01 9.60 11.29
CA LEU A 199 -14.89 9.54 12.74
C LEU A 199 -13.42 9.56 13.18
N SER A 200 -12.56 8.75 12.55
CA SER A 200 -11.13 8.71 12.86
C SER A 200 -10.44 10.06 12.61
N ALA A 201 -10.74 10.72 11.49
CA ALA A 201 -10.23 12.05 11.19
C ALA A 201 -10.69 13.08 12.24
N PHE A 202 -11.97 13.05 12.62
CA PHE A 202 -12.51 13.94 13.64
C PHE A 202 -11.85 13.73 15.02
N VAL A 203 -11.61 12.46 15.40
CA VAL A 203 -10.91 12.15 16.66
C VAL A 203 -9.48 12.68 16.62
N LEU A 204 -8.77 12.47 15.52
CA LEU A 204 -7.39 12.97 15.34
C LEU A 204 -7.34 14.50 15.43
N ASP A 205 -8.26 15.19 14.73
CA ASP A 205 -8.33 16.65 14.79
C ASP A 205 -8.67 17.15 16.19
N SER A 206 -9.56 16.45 16.91
CA SER A 206 -9.92 16.78 18.29
C SER A 206 -8.75 16.59 19.26
N LEU A 207 -7.91 15.56 19.03
CA LEU A 207 -6.70 15.35 19.84
C LEU A 207 -5.63 16.41 19.53
N ARG A 208 -5.46 16.79 18.27
CA ARG A 208 -4.51 17.83 17.87
C ARG A 208 -4.90 19.22 18.38
N GLY A 209 -6.21 19.51 18.39
CA GLY A 209 -6.75 20.80 18.86
C GLY A 209 -7.33 20.72 20.26
N VAL A 210 -6.81 19.83 21.15
CA VAL A 210 -7.34 19.69 22.52
C VAL A 210 -7.09 20.93 23.36
N ASP A 211 -5.93 21.57 23.20
CA ASP A 211 -5.57 22.79 23.92
C ASP A 211 -6.50 23.95 23.57
N GLU A 212 -6.77 24.14 22.27
CA GLU A 212 -7.73 25.14 21.77
C GLU A 212 -9.16 24.83 22.25
N THR A 213 -9.52 23.54 22.22
CA THR A 213 -10.85 23.12 22.70
C THR A 213 -11.04 23.45 24.18
N ILE A 214 -10.00 23.26 25.00
CA ILE A 214 -10.01 23.60 26.43
C ILE A 214 -10.02 25.13 26.62
N GLN A 215 -9.15 25.83 25.90
CA GLN A 215 -9.00 27.30 25.99
C GLN A 215 -10.32 28.03 25.68
N TYR A 216 -11.08 27.55 24.70
CA TYR A 216 -12.34 28.19 24.26
C TYR A 216 -13.61 27.50 24.80
N HIS A 217 -13.48 26.61 25.82
CA HIS A 217 -14.59 25.90 26.45
C HIS A 217 -15.48 25.10 25.47
N GLY A 218 -14.88 24.55 24.40
CA GLY A 218 -15.57 23.80 23.35
C GLY A 218 -15.82 22.32 23.62
N GLN A 219 -15.49 21.81 24.83
CA GLN A 219 -15.49 20.37 25.13
C GLN A 219 -16.87 19.72 24.95
N ALA A 220 -17.93 20.37 25.45
CA ALA A 220 -19.28 19.84 25.36
C ALA A 220 -19.77 19.75 23.90
N GLN A 221 -19.45 20.76 23.07
CA GLN A 221 -19.77 20.75 21.66
C GLN A 221 -19.04 19.64 20.92
N ARG A 222 -17.71 19.51 21.16
CA ARG A 222 -16.89 18.46 20.51
C ARG A 222 -17.34 17.06 20.91
N LEU A 223 -17.72 16.85 22.18
CA LEU A 223 -18.28 15.58 22.65
C LEU A 223 -19.60 15.25 21.97
N GLY A 224 -20.51 16.20 21.87
CA GLY A 224 -21.79 16.01 21.16
C GLY A 224 -21.62 15.69 19.67
N GLU A 225 -20.64 16.33 18.99
CA GLU A 225 -20.28 16.00 17.61
C GLU A 225 -19.70 14.58 17.49
N LEU A 226 -18.86 14.15 18.44
CA LEU A 226 -18.31 12.81 18.50
C LEU A 226 -19.40 11.75 18.67
N GLU A 227 -20.33 11.98 19.61
CA GLU A 227 -21.49 11.11 19.85
C GLU A 227 -22.35 10.98 18.59
N GLY A 228 -22.68 12.11 17.94
CA GLY A 228 -23.46 12.11 16.70
C GLY A 228 -22.80 11.32 15.56
N ARG A 229 -21.48 11.45 15.38
CA ARG A 229 -20.72 10.69 14.36
C ARG A 229 -20.63 9.20 14.72
N THR A 230 -20.53 8.89 16.02
CA THR A 230 -20.51 7.51 16.52
C THR A 230 -21.88 6.84 16.29
N ASP A 231 -22.97 7.54 16.58
CA ASP A 231 -24.33 7.07 16.32
C ASP A 231 -24.58 6.81 14.83
N ASP A 232 -24.12 7.73 13.97
CA ASP A 232 -24.19 7.56 12.53
C ASP A 232 -23.46 6.31 12.04
N LEU A 233 -22.24 6.06 12.54
CA LEU A 233 -21.48 4.84 12.25
C LEU A 233 -22.22 3.60 12.75
N SER A 234 -22.74 3.65 13.98
CA SER A 234 -23.48 2.53 14.60
C SER A 234 -24.73 2.14 13.79
N ARG A 235 -25.47 3.13 13.24
CA ARG A 235 -26.62 2.86 12.37
C ARG A 235 -26.21 2.11 11.10
N VAL A 236 -25.14 2.56 10.44
CA VAL A 236 -24.65 1.89 9.22
C VAL A 236 -24.13 0.48 9.55
N GLN A 237 -23.53 0.30 10.73
CA GLN A 237 -23.06 -1.00 11.21
C GLN A 237 -24.23 -1.96 11.49
N GLN A 238 -25.34 -1.45 12.05
CA GLN A 238 -26.57 -2.21 12.23
C GLN A 238 -27.19 -2.64 10.90
N ASP A 239 -27.23 -1.73 9.90
CA ASP A 239 -27.72 -2.05 8.56
C ASP A 239 -26.86 -3.15 7.90
N MET A 240 -25.53 -3.06 8.03
CA MET A 240 -24.63 -4.11 7.53
C MET A 240 -24.87 -5.46 8.21
N SER A 241 -25.05 -5.47 9.55
CA SER A 241 -25.37 -6.67 10.32
C SER A 241 -26.71 -7.28 9.90
N ARG A 242 -27.72 -6.45 9.64
CA ARG A 242 -29.01 -6.90 9.11
C ARG A 242 -28.89 -7.56 7.73
N ILE A 243 -28.14 -6.92 6.81
CA ILE A 243 -27.91 -7.48 5.47
C ILE A 243 -27.20 -8.85 5.59
N THR A 244 -26.14 -8.93 6.39
CA THR A 244 -25.39 -10.17 6.61
C THR A 244 -26.26 -11.25 7.23
N GLY A 245 -27.02 -10.91 8.29
CA GLY A 245 -27.96 -11.85 8.93
C GLY A 245 -29.05 -12.36 7.99
N THR A 246 -29.61 -11.45 7.17
CA THR A 246 -30.62 -11.83 6.16
C THR A 246 -30.03 -12.75 5.10
N ASN A 247 -28.83 -12.43 4.57
CA ASN A 247 -28.15 -13.29 3.60
C ASN A 247 -27.87 -14.69 4.16
N THR A 248 -27.40 -14.76 5.41
CA THR A 248 -27.18 -16.05 6.11
C THR A 248 -28.48 -16.83 6.27
N ALA A 249 -29.56 -16.18 6.71
CA ALA A 249 -30.86 -16.82 6.88
C ALA A 249 -31.38 -17.35 5.54
N VAL A 250 -31.34 -16.55 4.47
CA VAL A 250 -31.76 -16.98 3.13
C VAL A 250 -30.94 -18.17 2.64
N THR A 251 -29.61 -18.10 2.82
CA THR A 251 -28.70 -19.19 2.42
C THR A 251 -29.06 -20.50 3.13
N HIS A 252 -29.22 -20.49 4.45
CA HIS A 252 -29.62 -21.69 5.19
C HIS A 252 -31.03 -22.17 4.83
N THR A 253 -31.99 -21.28 4.60
CA THR A 253 -33.31 -21.64 4.15
C THR A 253 -33.27 -22.34 2.78
N VAL A 254 -32.48 -21.84 1.84
CA VAL A 254 -32.30 -22.44 0.52
C VAL A 254 -31.65 -23.83 0.63
N ILE A 255 -30.64 -23.98 1.49
CA ILE A 255 -30.02 -25.28 1.76
C ILE A 255 -31.09 -26.30 2.27
N TRP A 256 -31.85 -25.91 3.28
CA TRP A 256 -32.93 -26.77 3.81
C TRP A 256 -33.98 -27.13 2.76
N LEU A 257 -34.32 -26.22 1.86
CA LEU A 257 -35.25 -26.52 0.76
C LEU A 257 -34.67 -27.56 -0.20
N TYR A 258 -33.38 -27.50 -0.52
CA TYR A 258 -32.72 -28.53 -1.34
C TYR A 258 -32.60 -29.86 -0.61
N ASP A 259 -32.34 -29.89 0.71
CA ASP A 259 -32.32 -31.11 1.51
C ASP A 259 -33.70 -31.77 1.54
N LEU A 260 -34.77 -31.00 1.73
CA LEU A 260 -36.16 -31.49 1.66
C LEU A 260 -36.54 -31.96 0.25
N ALA A 261 -36.08 -31.26 -0.79
CA ALA A 261 -36.30 -31.68 -2.18
C ALA A 261 -35.60 -33.01 -2.48
N LEU A 262 -34.38 -33.23 -1.97
CA LEU A 262 -33.67 -34.50 -2.12
C LEU A 262 -34.36 -35.61 -1.35
N LEU A 263 -34.85 -35.33 -0.15
CA LEU A 263 -35.64 -36.29 0.63
C LEU A 263 -36.93 -36.70 -0.12
N ALA A 264 -37.70 -35.73 -0.62
CA ALA A 264 -38.90 -35.96 -1.38
C ALA A 264 -38.62 -36.78 -2.65
N LEU A 265 -37.59 -36.42 -3.40
CA LEU A 265 -37.12 -37.16 -4.58
C LEU A 265 -36.73 -38.61 -4.19
N GLY A 266 -36.01 -38.78 -3.06
CA GLY A 266 -35.59 -40.07 -2.56
C GLY A 266 -36.76 -40.99 -2.18
N LEU A 267 -37.79 -40.44 -1.54
CA LEU A 267 -39.00 -41.18 -1.20
C LEU A 267 -39.76 -41.65 -2.45
N VAL A 268 -39.88 -40.78 -3.48
CA VAL A 268 -40.49 -41.16 -4.76
C VAL A 268 -39.72 -42.30 -5.44
N LEU A 269 -38.39 -42.21 -5.48
CA LEU A 269 -37.53 -43.24 -6.06
C LEU A 269 -37.55 -44.54 -5.27
N LEU A 270 -37.74 -44.48 -3.95
CA LEU A 270 -37.94 -45.65 -3.08
C LEU A 270 -39.26 -46.35 -3.38
N GLU A 271 -40.36 -45.59 -3.51
CA GLU A 271 -41.67 -46.14 -3.90
C GLU A 271 -41.64 -46.79 -5.28
N GLN A 272 -40.86 -46.22 -6.21
CA GLN A 272 -40.65 -46.80 -7.55
C GLN A 272 -39.70 -48.01 -7.57
N GLY A 273 -39.10 -48.36 -6.42
CA GLY A 273 -38.13 -49.45 -6.31
C GLY A 273 -36.78 -49.19 -6.98
N GLN A 274 -36.51 -47.96 -7.36
CA GLN A 274 -35.24 -47.59 -8.01
C GLN A 274 -34.08 -47.46 -7.02
N VAL A 275 -34.35 -47.15 -5.76
CA VAL A 275 -33.38 -47.11 -4.67
C VAL A 275 -33.92 -47.83 -3.44
N ASN A 276 -33.04 -48.28 -2.54
CA ASN A 276 -33.40 -48.82 -1.24
C ASN A 276 -33.34 -47.71 -0.14
N PHE A 277 -33.72 -48.04 1.09
CA PHE A 277 -33.68 -47.08 2.22
C PHE A 277 -32.31 -46.46 2.42
N GLY A 278 -31.21 -47.25 2.27
CA GLY A 278 -29.84 -46.71 2.33
C GLY A 278 -29.55 -45.73 1.20
N GLY A 279 -30.16 -45.96 0.01
CA GLY A 279 -30.06 -45.04 -1.15
C GLY A 279 -30.85 -43.74 -0.98
N VAL A 280 -31.66 -43.59 0.07
CA VAL A 280 -32.28 -42.32 0.48
C VAL A 280 -31.48 -41.70 1.61
N LEU A 281 -31.15 -42.48 2.65
CA LEU A 281 -30.51 -42.00 3.88
C LEU A 281 -29.10 -41.45 3.62
N ILE A 282 -28.26 -42.20 2.91
CA ILE A 282 -26.86 -41.80 2.69
C ILE A 282 -26.75 -40.55 1.82
N PRO A 283 -27.45 -40.43 0.66
CA PRO A 283 -27.45 -39.19 -0.12
C PRO A 283 -27.96 -37.97 0.66
N LEU A 284 -29.00 -38.10 1.47
CA LEU A 284 -29.53 -37.01 2.28
C LEU A 284 -28.49 -36.49 3.28
N ILE A 285 -27.87 -37.38 4.07
CA ILE A 285 -26.83 -37.00 5.04
C ILE A 285 -25.61 -36.39 4.32
N THR A 286 -25.28 -36.93 3.15
CA THR A 286 -24.14 -36.41 2.35
C THR A 286 -24.42 -34.99 1.88
N LEU A 287 -25.59 -34.69 1.31
CA LEU A 287 -25.95 -33.36 0.86
C LEU A 287 -25.93 -32.36 2.02
N MET A 288 -26.63 -32.68 3.13
CA MET A 288 -26.72 -31.85 4.33
C MET A 288 -25.31 -31.46 4.90
N SER A 289 -24.34 -32.39 4.84
CA SER A 289 -23.00 -32.18 5.41
C SER A 289 -21.99 -31.57 4.44
N SER A 290 -22.31 -31.36 3.17
CA SER A 290 -21.36 -31.00 2.11
C SER A 290 -21.31 -29.52 1.74
N PHE A 291 -22.23 -28.68 2.23
CA PHE A 291 -22.33 -27.27 1.88
C PHE A 291 -21.21 -26.40 2.43
N GLY A 292 -20.40 -26.87 3.40
CA GLY A 292 -19.39 -26.08 4.10
C GLY A 292 -18.49 -25.23 3.17
N PRO A 293 -17.81 -25.82 2.15
CA PRO A 293 -16.95 -25.07 1.23
C PRO A 293 -17.69 -24.01 0.43
N VAL A 294 -18.92 -24.30 -0.01
CA VAL A 294 -19.72 -23.38 -0.83
C VAL A 294 -20.25 -22.21 -0.01
N VAL A 295 -20.68 -22.45 1.23
CA VAL A 295 -21.11 -21.40 2.18
C VAL A 295 -19.95 -20.50 2.56
N ALA A 296 -18.75 -21.06 2.80
CA ALA A 296 -17.55 -20.28 3.08
C ALA A 296 -17.24 -19.30 1.93
N LEU A 297 -17.35 -19.74 0.69
CA LEU A 297 -17.16 -18.90 -0.49
C LEU A 297 -18.25 -17.83 -0.62
N ALA A 298 -19.51 -18.18 -0.38
CA ALA A 298 -20.65 -17.26 -0.46
C ALA A 298 -20.52 -16.06 0.50
N ASN A 299 -19.93 -16.27 1.67
CA ASN A 299 -19.73 -15.22 2.69
C ASN A 299 -18.63 -14.20 2.35
N LEU A 300 -17.81 -14.46 1.33
CA LEU A 300 -16.70 -13.56 0.92
C LEU A 300 -17.14 -12.34 0.09
N GLY A 301 -18.38 -12.33 -0.42
CA GLY A 301 -18.82 -11.35 -1.43
C GLY A 301 -18.62 -9.88 -1.04
N ALA A 302 -18.92 -9.50 0.19
CA ALA A 302 -18.77 -8.13 0.66
C ALA A 302 -17.30 -7.72 0.85
N THR A 303 -16.47 -8.63 1.35
CA THR A 303 -15.04 -8.40 1.61
C THR A 303 -14.25 -8.30 0.30
N LEU A 304 -14.62 -9.08 -0.72
CA LEU A 304 -13.95 -9.04 -2.03
C LEU A 304 -14.05 -7.69 -2.73
N GLN A 305 -15.13 -6.94 -2.56
CA GLN A 305 -15.23 -5.60 -3.17
C GLN A 305 -14.17 -4.64 -2.62
N SER A 306 -13.93 -4.66 -1.30
CA SER A 306 -12.86 -3.85 -0.69
C SER A 306 -11.48 -4.30 -1.13
N THR A 307 -11.29 -5.61 -1.21
CA THR A 307 -10.03 -6.20 -1.69
C THR A 307 -9.74 -5.80 -3.13
N PHE A 308 -10.73 -5.77 -4.03
CA PHE A 308 -10.53 -5.30 -5.40
C PHE A 308 -10.29 -3.79 -5.49
N ALA A 309 -10.87 -2.98 -4.60
CA ALA A 309 -10.57 -1.56 -4.54
C ALA A 309 -9.11 -1.32 -4.10
N ALA A 310 -8.66 -2.00 -3.06
CA ALA A 310 -7.27 -2.00 -2.60
C ALA A 310 -6.31 -2.51 -3.69
N ALA A 311 -6.66 -3.63 -4.36
CA ALA A 311 -5.89 -4.19 -5.46
C ALA A 311 -5.67 -3.18 -6.59
N ARG A 312 -6.71 -2.44 -6.99
CA ARG A 312 -6.58 -1.39 -8.02
C ARG A 312 -5.57 -0.34 -7.61
N ARG A 313 -5.66 0.20 -6.39
CA ARG A 313 -4.72 1.22 -5.89
C ARG A 313 -3.27 0.71 -5.89
N VAL A 314 -3.05 -0.51 -5.40
CA VAL A 314 -1.73 -1.15 -5.41
C VAL A 314 -1.21 -1.36 -6.84
N LEU A 315 -2.03 -1.91 -7.73
CA LEU A 315 -1.65 -2.16 -9.13
C LEU A 315 -1.44 -0.87 -9.92
N ASP A 316 -2.18 0.19 -9.63
CA ASP A 316 -2.00 1.49 -10.27
C ASP A 316 -0.62 2.09 -9.94
N ILE A 317 -0.14 1.95 -8.69
CA ILE A 317 1.23 2.35 -8.33
C ILE A 317 2.28 1.47 -9.03
N LEU A 318 2.07 0.16 -9.08
CA LEU A 318 3.02 -0.77 -9.71
C LEU A 318 3.20 -0.53 -11.21
N ASP A 319 2.12 -0.15 -11.90
CA ASP A 319 2.09 0.05 -13.35
C ASP A 319 2.24 1.52 -13.75
N GLU A 320 2.38 2.44 -12.77
CA GLU A 320 2.60 3.85 -13.06
C GLU A 320 3.99 4.06 -13.66
N THR A 321 4.03 4.84 -14.75
CA THR A 321 5.29 5.18 -15.41
C THR A 321 5.95 6.37 -14.72
N PRO A 322 7.27 6.33 -14.45
CA PRO A 322 8.00 7.47 -13.92
C PRO A 322 7.98 8.64 -14.92
N VAL A 323 8.08 9.86 -14.41
CA VAL A 323 8.23 11.07 -15.24
C VAL A 323 9.64 11.14 -15.81
N VAL A 324 10.62 10.72 -15.01
CA VAL A 324 12.04 10.72 -15.38
C VAL A 324 12.55 9.29 -15.32
N GLU A 325 13.15 8.84 -16.40
CA GLU A 325 13.80 7.54 -16.45
C GLU A 325 15.26 7.63 -16.00
N GLU A 326 15.72 6.59 -15.33
CA GLU A 326 17.11 6.46 -14.90
C GLU A 326 18.00 6.21 -16.12
N VAL A 327 19.07 6.99 -16.26
CA VAL A 327 20.05 6.86 -17.35
C VAL A 327 21.31 6.21 -16.83
N SER A 328 21.79 5.22 -17.56
CA SER A 328 23.05 4.51 -17.29
C SER A 328 23.76 4.15 -18.60
N GLY A 329 25.06 3.79 -18.50
CA GLY A 329 25.84 3.36 -19.66
C GLY A 329 26.37 4.49 -20.56
N GLN A 330 26.18 5.74 -20.16
CA GLN A 330 26.78 6.90 -20.83
C GLN A 330 28.25 7.10 -20.38
N SER A 331 29.03 7.85 -21.17
CA SER A 331 30.37 8.26 -20.74
C SER A 331 30.32 9.13 -19.47
N ALA A 332 31.24 8.86 -18.54
CA ALA A 332 31.33 9.62 -17.29
C ALA A 332 31.42 11.12 -17.54
N THR A 333 30.67 11.90 -16.78
CA THR A 333 30.62 13.36 -16.90
C THR A 333 31.18 14.00 -15.63
N ARG A 334 32.04 15.01 -15.80
CA ARG A 334 32.55 15.83 -14.70
C ARG A 334 31.99 17.26 -14.85
N PHE A 335 31.78 17.93 -13.72
CA PHE A 335 31.17 19.25 -13.71
C PHE A 335 32.13 20.34 -14.23
N HIS A 336 31.67 21.14 -15.22
CA HIS A 336 32.38 22.28 -15.77
C HIS A 336 31.52 23.57 -15.85
N GLY A 337 30.24 23.46 -15.52
CA GLY A 337 29.23 24.52 -15.55
C GLY A 337 27.87 23.97 -15.86
N ALA A 338 26.84 24.78 -15.75
CA ALA A 338 25.47 24.42 -16.10
C ALA A 338 24.78 25.60 -16.79
N ALA A 339 23.79 25.32 -17.64
CA ALA A 339 22.98 26.33 -18.31
C ALA A 339 21.57 25.87 -18.56
N CYS A 340 20.65 26.80 -18.67
CA CYS A 340 19.30 26.62 -19.16
C CYS A 340 19.07 27.55 -20.34
N GLU A 341 18.58 27.05 -21.47
CA GLU A 341 18.30 27.82 -22.67
C GLU A 341 16.85 27.62 -23.09
N ASP A 342 16.12 28.74 -23.22
CA ASP A 342 14.71 28.79 -23.64
C ASP A 342 13.80 27.77 -22.88
N LEU A 343 14.07 27.63 -21.56
CA LEU A 343 13.47 26.59 -20.73
C LEU A 343 12.01 26.88 -20.43
N THR A 344 11.12 26.00 -20.89
CA THR A 344 9.68 26.07 -20.61
C THR A 344 9.22 24.81 -19.87
N PHE A 345 8.42 25.02 -18.81
CA PHE A 345 7.94 23.95 -17.96
C PHE A 345 6.58 24.24 -17.30
N SER A 346 5.75 23.19 -17.17
CA SER A 346 4.45 23.18 -16.49
C SER A 346 4.23 21.85 -15.76
N TYR A 347 3.57 21.88 -14.61
CA TYR A 347 3.15 20.68 -13.88
C TYR A 347 1.83 20.06 -14.42
N GLY A 348 1.43 20.35 -15.65
CA GLY A 348 0.24 19.79 -16.29
C GLY A 348 -0.95 20.77 -16.42
N GLY A 349 -0.71 22.04 -16.13
CA GLY A 349 -1.71 23.12 -16.24
C GLY A 349 -1.06 24.44 -16.62
N GLU A 350 -0.95 25.34 -15.67
CA GLU A 350 -0.33 26.64 -15.82
C GLU A 350 1.19 26.52 -16.08
N THR A 351 1.70 27.33 -17.01
CA THR A 351 3.14 27.42 -17.30
C THR A 351 3.86 28.11 -16.15
N ILE A 352 4.85 27.41 -15.58
CA ILE A 352 5.63 27.89 -14.43
C ILE A 352 6.92 28.58 -14.88
N LEU A 353 7.59 28.01 -15.89
CA LEU A 353 8.76 28.62 -16.54
C LEU A 353 8.44 28.80 -18.02
N ASP A 354 8.80 29.97 -18.57
CA ASP A 354 8.41 30.39 -19.92
C ASP A 354 9.58 31.05 -20.64
N GLY A 355 10.34 30.28 -21.42
CA GLY A 355 11.50 30.78 -22.17
C GLY A 355 12.67 31.24 -21.30
N LEU A 356 12.88 30.59 -20.13
CA LEU A 356 13.91 31.01 -19.17
C LEU A 356 15.30 30.61 -19.66
N THR A 357 16.21 31.60 -19.76
CA THR A 357 17.62 31.43 -20.12
C THR A 357 18.52 31.94 -19.02
N LEU A 358 19.37 31.06 -18.46
CA LEU A 358 20.32 31.35 -17.38
C LEU A 358 21.60 30.55 -17.56
N ASP A 359 22.74 31.14 -17.21
CA ASP A 359 24.05 30.49 -17.19
C ASP A 359 24.60 30.40 -15.76
N PHE A 360 25.23 29.27 -15.43
CA PHE A 360 25.82 28.98 -14.13
C PHE A 360 27.29 28.59 -14.30
N PRO A 361 28.18 29.59 -14.46
CA PRO A 361 29.59 29.34 -14.73
C PRO A 361 30.30 28.66 -13.55
N LYS A 362 31.27 27.79 -13.87
CA LYS A 362 32.07 27.10 -12.85
C LYS A 362 32.74 28.12 -11.89
N GLY A 363 32.64 27.82 -10.58
CA GLY A 363 33.29 28.62 -9.53
C GLY A 363 32.59 29.93 -9.25
N LYS A 364 31.33 30.11 -9.63
CA LYS A 364 30.55 31.30 -9.38
C LYS A 364 29.38 31.03 -8.45
N VAL A 365 29.00 32.04 -7.67
CA VAL A 365 27.78 32.09 -6.89
C VAL A 365 26.72 32.86 -7.68
N VAL A 366 25.67 32.18 -8.13
CA VAL A 366 24.57 32.80 -8.87
C VAL A 366 23.36 32.90 -7.96
N GLY A 367 22.94 34.11 -7.65
CA GLY A 367 21.76 34.42 -6.86
C GLY A 367 20.51 34.48 -7.74
N ILE A 368 19.42 33.86 -7.28
CA ILE A 368 18.11 33.90 -7.93
C ILE A 368 17.10 34.50 -6.95
N VAL A 369 16.52 35.64 -7.32
CA VAL A 369 15.51 36.34 -6.53
C VAL A 369 14.17 36.32 -7.26
N GLY A 370 13.06 36.53 -6.55
CA GLY A 370 11.72 36.63 -7.15
C GLY A 370 10.63 36.36 -6.13
N ARG A 371 9.39 36.68 -6.48
CA ARG A 371 8.23 36.44 -5.61
C ARG A 371 8.01 34.94 -5.36
N SER A 372 7.30 34.59 -4.27
CA SER A 372 6.84 33.23 -4.06
C SER A 372 6.00 32.76 -5.25
N GLY A 373 6.20 31.53 -5.71
CA GLY A 373 5.52 31.00 -6.88
C GLY A 373 6.10 31.39 -8.25
N SER A 374 7.21 32.17 -8.32
CA SER A 374 7.81 32.58 -9.60
C SER A 374 8.58 31.50 -10.36
N GLY A 375 8.68 30.27 -9.85
CA GLY A 375 9.32 29.13 -10.51
C GLY A 375 10.74 28.81 -10.05
N LYS A 376 11.30 29.50 -9.05
CA LYS A 376 12.69 29.33 -8.56
C LYS A 376 13.00 27.88 -8.13
N SER A 377 12.19 27.31 -7.25
CA SER A 377 12.36 25.91 -6.80
C SER A 377 12.12 24.91 -7.94
N THR A 378 11.25 25.25 -8.89
CA THR A 378 11.01 24.45 -10.10
C THR A 378 12.26 24.42 -10.97
N LEU A 379 12.96 25.53 -11.14
CA LEU A 379 14.25 25.58 -11.84
C LEU A 379 15.27 24.64 -11.19
N LEU A 380 15.41 24.69 -9.85
CA LEU A 380 16.32 23.77 -9.15
C LEU A 380 15.93 22.29 -9.35
N LYS A 381 14.64 21.96 -9.32
CA LYS A 381 14.15 20.60 -9.58
C LYS A 381 14.46 20.12 -11.01
N LEU A 382 14.43 21.01 -12.01
CA LEU A 382 14.78 20.68 -13.39
C LEU A 382 16.30 20.52 -13.57
N LEU A 383 17.12 21.37 -12.94
CA LEU A 383 18.57 21.20 -12.89
C LEU A 383 18.97 19.87 -12.21
N MET A 384 18.28 19.48 -11.13
CA MET A 384 18.42 18.17 -10.49
C MET A 384 17.89 17.02 -11.34
N ARG A 385 17.21 17.28 -12.44
CA ARG A 385 16.47 16.30 -13.23
C ARG A 385 15.54 15.45 -12.36
N PHE A 386 14.80 16.10 -11.46
CA PHE A 386 13.66 15.48 -10.77
C PHE A 386 12.40 15.52 -11.63
N TRP A 387 12.38 16.42 -12.62
CA TRP A 387 11.38 16.53 -13.68
C TRP A 387 12.11 16.73 -15.01
N ASP A 388 11.51 16.26 -16.11
CA ASP A 388 11.98 16.58 -17.45
C ASP A 388 11.22 17.80 -17.99
N ARG A 389 11.93 18.68 -18.70
CA ARG A 389 11.39 19.87 -19.34
C ARG A 389 10.45 19.54 -20.49
N GLN A 390 9.59 20.47 -20.86
CA GLN A 390 8.70 20.39 -22.02
C GLN A 390 9.39 20.92 -23.28
N SER A 391 10.07 22.08 -23.20
CA SER A 391 10.87 22.66 -24.27
C SER A 391 12.12 23.35 -23.74
N GLY A 392 13.01 23.78 -24.66
CA GLY A 392 14.31 24.35 -24.33
C GLY A 392 15.34 23.30 -23.94
N GLU A 393 16.44 23.72 -23.32
CA GLU A 393 17.52 22.85 -22.87
C GLU A 393 17.94 23.12 -21.42
N VAL A 394 18.36 22.04 -20.74
CA VAL A 394 19.07 22.09 -19.45
C VAL A 394 20.33 21.27 -19.63
N THR A 395 21.47 21.96 -19.53
CA THR A 395 22.77 21.34 -19.76
C THR A 395 23.65 21.40 -18.52
N ILE A 396 24.47 20.38 -18.33
CA ILE A 396 25.58 20.34 -17.38
C ILE A 396 26.82 19.92 -18.15
N SER A 397 27.87 20.75 -18.12
CA SER A 397 29.10 20.52 -18.86
C SER A 397 28.82 20.35 -20.38
N GLU A 398 27.98 21.24 -20.92
CA GLU A 398 27.57 21.28 -22.33
C GLU A 398 26.83 20.02 -22.82
N ARG A 399 26.37 19.18 -21.88
CA ARG A 399 25.57 17.97 -22.15
C ARG A 399 24.17 18.12 -21.60
N ASP A 400 23.19 17.75 -22.39
CA ASP A 400 21.80 17.65 -21.91
C ASP A 400 21.73 16.70 -20.72
N VAL A 401 21.10 17.15 -19.63
CA VAL A 401 20.94 16.35 -18.39
C VAL A 401 20.24 15.01 -18.61
N ARG A 402 19.46 14.88 -19.70
CA ARG A 402 18.81 13.62 -20.10
C ARG A 402 19.78 12.59 -20.66
N ASN A 403 20.98 13.01 -21.06
CA ASN A 403 22.03 12.19 -21.67
C ASN A 403 23.21 11.96 -20.71
N ILE A 404 23.07 12.30 -19.42
CA ILE A 404 24.08 12.08 -18.39
C ILE A 404 23.61 10.94 -17.47
N ASN A 405 24.54 10.04 -17.08
CA ASN A 405 24.20 8.99 -16.10
C ASN A 405 23.59 9.60 -14.85
N THR A 406 22.53 9.03 -14.36
CA THR A 406 21.86 9.52 -13.14
C THR A 406 22.82 9.53 -11.93
N SER A 407 23.70 8.52 -11.83
CA SER A 407 24.75 8.46 -10.79
C SER A 407 25.72 9.64 -10.85
N ASP A 408 26.16 10.02 -12.07
CA ASP A 408 27.06 11.16 -12.26
C ASP A 408 26.36 12.48 -11.89
N LEU A 409 25.09 12.67 -12.30
CA LEU A 409 24.30 13.83 -11.90
C LEU A 409 24.22 13.93 -10.37
N ARG A 410 23.89 12.85 -9.67
CA ARG A 410 23.78 12.85 -8.21
C ARG A 410 25.12 13.12 -7.51
N SER A 411 26.21 12.62 -8.03
CA SER A 411 27.55 12.88 -7.47
C SER A 411 28.02 14.32 -7.70
N MET A 412 27.59 14.95 -8.80
CA MET A 412 27.98 16.33 -9.13
C MET A 412 27.12 17.40 -8.45
N GLN A 413 25.92 17.05 -7.99
CA GLN A 413 24.91 17.99 -7.49
C GLN A 413 24.64 17.78 -6.00
N GLY A 414 24.78 18.83 -5.21
CA GLY A 414 24.27 18.90 -3.85
C GLY A 414 23.01 19.77 -3.83
N TYR A 415 21.91 19.25 -3.30
CA TYR A 415 20.65 19.97 -3.26
C TYR A 415 20.12 20.09 -1.84
N MET A 416 19.83 21.30 -1.44
CA MET A 416 19.12 21.61 -0.22
C MET A 416 17.75 22.18 -0.56
N THR A 417 16.70 21.49 -0.11
CA THR A 417 15.31 21.92 -0.24
C THR A 417 14.95 22.97 0.80
N GLN A 418 13.90 23.74 0.55
CA GLN A 418 13.36 24.74 1.48
C GLN A 418 13.02 24.11 2.85
N ASP A 419 12.34 22.96 2.84
CA ASP A 419 12.09 22.17 4.04
C ASP A 419 13.03 20.97 4.10
N THR A 420 13.64 20.74 5.26
CA THR A 420 14.55 19.61 5.48
C THR A 420 13.80 18.48 6.18
N ASP A 421 13.59 17.37 5.47
CA ASP A 421 13.05 16.14 6.07
C ASP A 421 14.15 15.41 6.86
N LEU A 422 13.83 15.06 8.12
CA LEU A 422 14.71 14.27 8.99
C LEU A 422 14.07 12.91 9.28
N PHE A 423 14.92 11.88 9.36
CA PHE A 423 14.51 10.52 9.71
C PHE A 423 14.53 10.36 11.23
N HIS A 424 13.63 9.53 11.74
CA HIS A 424 13.63 9.11 13.14
C HIS A 424 14.84 8.21 13.43
N ASP A 425 16.00 8.84 13.57
CA ASP A 425 17.29 8.25 13.88
C ASP A 425 18.18 9.30 14.55
N THR A 426 19.43 9.01 14.84
CA THR A 426 20.36 9.98 15.44
C THR A 426 20.70 11.14 14.48
N ILE A 427 21.13 12.26 15.05
CA ILE A 427 21.64 13.41 14.26
C ILE A 427 22.78 12.95 13.34
N LEU A 428 23.72 12.16 13.87
CA LEU A 428 24.84 11.61 13.10
C LEU A 428 24.36 10.85 11.85
N LYS A 429 23.45 9.90 12.00
CA LYS A 429 22.93 9.10 10.88
C LYS A 429 22.14 9.94 9.89
N ASN A 430 21.41 10.95 10.38
CA ASN A 430 20.74 11.90 9.52
C ASN A 430 21.71 12.68 8.62
N ILE A 431 22.90 13.03 9.11
CA ILE A 431 23.91 13.73 8.32
C ILE A 431 24.66 12.76 7.39
N LEU A 432 25.00 11.56 7.87
CA LEU A 432 25.65 10.49 7.10
C LEU A 432 24.81 10.02 5.89
N LEU A 433 23.52 10.35 5.82
CA LEU A 433 22.71 10.08 4.63
C LEU A 433 23.33 10.65 3.35
N ALA A 434 24.02 11.77 3.44
CA ALA A 434 24.68 12.42 2.29
C ALA A 434 25.93 11.67 1.82
N ARG A 435 26.64 11.02 2.74
CA ARG A 435 27.83 10.20 2.47
C ARG A 435 28.01 9.17 3.61
N PRO A 436 27.50 7.93 3.43
CA PRO A 436 27.46 6.92 4.49
C PRO A 436 28.82 6.45 5.02
N ASP A 437 29.88 6.59 4.22
CA ASP A 437 31.26 6.22 4.51
C ASP A 437 32.12 7.38 5.07
N ALA A 438 31.51 8.55 5.35
CA ALA A 438 32.22 9.69 5.91
C ALA A 438 32.65 9.42 7.35
N THR A 439 33.86 9.94 7.70
CA THR A 439 34.36 9.85 9.06
C THR A 439 33.65 10.81 10.00
N ARG A 440 33.79 10.61 11.30
CA ARG A 440 33.21 11.49 12.32
C ARG A 440 33.74 12.93 12.17
N GLU A 441 35.02 13.08 11.92
CA GLU A 441 35.70 14.37 11.74
C GLU A 441 35.15 15.13 10.53
N GLU A 442 34.88 14.43 9.42
CA GLU A 442 34.27 15.03 8.23
C GLU A 442 32.83 15.50 8.50
N VAL A 443 32.06 14.74 9.29
CA VAL A 443 30.71 15.14 9.72
C VAL A 443 30.77 16.38 10.60
N GLU A 444 31.70 16.42 11.57
CA GLU A 444 31.87 17.58 12.45
C GLU A 444 32.30 18.84 11.69
N GLU A 445 33.19 18.68 10.71
CA GLU A 445 33.60 19.79 9.85
C GLU A 445 32.43 20.32 9.00
N ALA A 446 31.62 19.45 8.44
CA ALA A 446 30.40 19.84 7.72
C ALA A 446 29.40 20.57 8.63
N CYS A 447 29.26 20.13 9.87
CA CYS A 447 28.41 20.77 10.88
C CYS A 447 28.95 22.15 11.32
N LYS A 448 30.25 22.30 11.44
CA LYS A 448 30.89 23.63 11.70
C LYS A 448 30.61 24.60 10.57
N LYS A 449 30.74 24.16 9.30
CA LYS A 449 30.39 24.97 8.13
C LYS A 449 28.91 25.37 8.09
N ALA A 450 28.03 24.52 8.58
CA ALA A 450 26.61 24.78 8.69
C ALA A 450 26.19 25.50 9.98
N SER A 451 27.14 25.92 10.83
CA SER A 451 26.89 26.60 12.11
C SER A 451 25.93 25.85 13.05
N ILE A 452 26.05 24.50 13.10
CA ILE A 452 25.19 23.63 13.96
C ILE A 452 26.00 22.79 14.94
N HIS A 453 27.34 22.71 14.79
CA HIS A 453 28.22 21.88 15.60
C HIS A 453 28.08 22.20 17.11
N ASP A 454 28.21 23.47 17.47
CA ASP A 454 28.17 23.90 18.88
C ASP A 454 26.81 23.61 19.51
N PHE A 455 25.71 23.79 18.79
CA PHE A 455 24.40 23.41 19.24
C PHE A 455 24.30 21.89 19.50
N ILE A 456 24.81 21.07 18.58
CA ILE A 456 24.78 19.60 18.75
C ILE A 456 25.53 19.19 20.02
N LEU A 457 26.65 19.84 20.34
CA LEU A 457 27.42 19.56 21.55
C LEU A 457 26.70 19.96 22.83
N THR A 458 25.71 20.86 22.80
CA THR A 458 24.86 21.18 23.96
C THR A 458 23.83 20.11 24.29
N LEU A 459 23.55 19.21 23.34
CA LEU A 459 22.57 18.16 23.53
C LEU A 459 23.11 17.02 24.43
N PRO A 460 22.28 16.36 25.24
CA PRO A 460 22.73 15.37 26.22
C PRO A 460 23.56 14.20 25.64
N GLN A 461 23.31 13.81 24.38
CA GLN A 461 24.00 12.74 23.68
C GLN A 461 24.78 13.26 22.47
N GLY A 462 24.92 14.59 22.32
CA GLY A 462 25.61 15.20 21.18
C GLY A 462 25.07 14.70 19.84
N TYR A 463 25.93 14.24 18.97
CA TYR A 463 25.56 13.70 17.65
C TYR A 463 24.74 12.41 17.70
N ASP A 464 24.76 11.66 18.80
CA ASP A 464 23.99 10.43 18.96
C ASP A 464 22.59 10.72 19.53
N THR A 465 22.24 11.99 19.72
CA THR A 465 20.90 12.42 20.12
C THR A 465 19.88 11.97 19.08
N PRO A 466 18.83 11.22 19.47
CA PRO A 466 17.77 10.83 18.56
C PRO A 466 16.93 12.04 18.16
N VAL A 467 16.64 12.12 16.87
CA VAL A 467 15.69 13.09 16.31
C VAL A 467 14.31 12.48 16.37
N GLY A 468 13.32 13.22 16.93
CA GLY A 468 11.93 12.77 17.00
C GLY A 468 11.30 12.57 15.62
N GLU A 469 10.07 12.07 15.60
CA GLU A 469 9.33 11.89 14.36
C GLU A 469 9.27 13.22 13.60
N LEU A 470 9.65 13.18 12.30
CA LEU A 470 9.70 14.35 11.40
C LEU A 470 10.55 15.53 11.92
N GLY A 471 11.43 15.30 12.93
CA GLY A 471 12.28 16.35 13.50
C GLY A 471 11.59 17.26 14.51
N ASP A 472 10.49 16.85 15.12
CA ASP A 472 9.68 17.66 16.06
C ASP A 472 10.46 18.15 17.29
N THR A 473 11.58 17.49 17.63
CA THR A 473 12.46 17.89 18.74
C THR A 473 13.41 19.03 18.39
N LEU A 474 13.48 19.45 17.10
CA LEU A 474 14.37 20.49 16.61
C LEU A 474 13.56 21.67 16.06
N SER A 475 14.07 22.89 16.31
CA SER A 475 13.52 24.10 15.70
C SER A 475 13.67 24.09 14.16
N GLY A 476 12.88 24.91 13.47
CA GLY A 476 12.98 25.05 12.01
C GLY A 476 14.39 25.44 11.53
N GLY A 477 15.07 26.33 12.26
CA GLY A 477 16.43 26.75 11.95
C GLY A 477 17.47 25.64 12.17
N GLU A 478 17.31 24.79 13.19
CA GLU A 478 18.20 23.64 13.42
C GLU A 478 18.03 22.58 12.35
N ARG A 479 16.78 22.25 11.98
CA ARG A 479 16.50 21.35 10.85
C ARG A 479 17.15 21.86 9.55
N GLN A 480 17.00 23.15 9.27
CA GLN A 480 17.57 23.78 8.08
C GLN A 480 19.10 23.69 8.06
N ARG A 481 19.78 23.96 9.19
CA ARG A 481 21.24 23.80 9.31
C ARG A 481 21.71 22.35 9.18
N LEU A 482 20.93 21.36 9.61
CA LEU A 482 21.22 19.94 9.36
C LEU A 482 21.13 19.61 7.86
N GLY A 483 20.14 20.16 7.15
CA GLY A 483 20.04 20.03 5.69
C GLY A 483 21.26 20.62 4.98
N LEU A 484 21.72 21.78 5.46
CA LEU A 484 22.94 22.42 4.93
C LEU A 484 24.19 21.60 5.25
N ALA A 485 24.30 21.02 6.46
CA ALA A 485 25.39 20.11 6.82
C ALA A 485 25.46 18.89 5.90
N ARG A 486 24.30 18.31 5.52
CA ARG A 486 24.24 17.26 4.49
C ARG A 486 24.81 17.73 3.15
N ALA A 487 24.44 18.94 2.71
CA ALA A 487 24.92 19.49 1.45
C ALA A 487 26.44 19.74 1.46
N PHE A 488 27.00 20.21 2.58
CA PHE A 488 28.44 20.35 2.75
C PHE A 488 29.17 19.00 2.82
N LEU A 489 28.61 18.00 3.54
CA LEU A 489 29.21 16.67 3.66
C LEU A 489 29.23 15.93 2.31
N HIS A 490 28.18 16.09 1.50
CA HIS A 490 28.10 15.52 0.15
C HIS A 490 29.25 16.00 -0.74
N ASN A 491 29.74 17.20 -0.52
CA ASN A 491 30.91 17.76 -1.17
C ASN A 491 30.84 17.85 -2.70
N ALA A 492 29.65 18.08 -3.25
CA ALA A 492 29.43 18.19 -4.69
C ALA A 492 30.01 19.49 -5.27
N PRO A 493 30.54 19.50 -6.52
CA PRO A 493 31.04 20.70 -7.20
C PRO A 493 29.94 21.69 -7.61
N PHE A 494 28.68 21.26 -7.67
CA PHE A 494 27.50 22.07 -8.00
C PHE A 494 26.49 22.03 -6.88
N LEU A 495 26.29 23.14 -6.18
CA LEU A 495 25.45 23.24 -5.01
C LEU A 495 24.21 24.09 -5.31
N LEU A 496 23.04 23.51 -5.10
CA LEU A 496 21.74 24.15 -5.30
C LEU A 496 21.07 24.34 -3.94
N LEU A 497 20.87 25.59 -3.54
CA LEU A 497 20.35 25.96 -2.23
C LEU A 497 19.02 26.70 -2.36
N ASP A 498 17.95 26.11 -1.88
CA ASP A 498 16.61 26.70 -1.89
C ASP A 498 16.28 27.30 -0.52
N GLU A 499 16.37 28.63 -0.42
CA GLU A 499 16.16 29.43 0.78
C GLU A 499 16.95 28.96 2.03
N PRO A 500 18.29 28.78 1.94
CA PRO A 500 19.08 28.13 2.99
C PRO A 500 19.14 28.88 4.32
N THR A 501 18.65 30.11 4.38
CA THR A 501 18.73 30.97 5.58
C THR A 501 17.36 31.51 6.04
N SER A 502 16.23 31.01 5.49
CA SER A 502 14.90 31.58 5.73
C SER A 502 14.46 31.54 7.20
N ASN A 503 14.85 30.50 7.93
CA ASN A 503 14.48 30.28 9.33
C ASN A 503 15.61 30.59 10.33
N LEU A 504 16.63 31.38 9.92
CA LEU A 504 17.79 31.68 10.74
C LEU A 504 17.77 33.12 11.25
N ASP A 505 18.38 33.31 12.42
CA ASP A 505 18.74 34.61 12.92
C ASP A 505 19.92 35.18 12.16
N SER A 506 20.17 36.47 12.32
CA SER A 506 21.20 37.23 11.55
C SER A 506 22.63 36.74 11.83
N LEU A 507 22.92 36.18 13.01
CA LEU A 507 24.25 35.69 13.35
C LEU A 507 24.55 34.39 12.62
N ASN A 508 23.67 33.42 12.75
CA ASN A 508 23.76 32.11 12.06
C ASN A 508 23.74 32.30 10.53
N GLU A 509 22.89 33.20 10.01
CA GLU A 509 22.89 33.57 8.59
C GLU A 509 24.26 34.06 8.13
N ALA A 510 24.88 35.02 8.88
CA ALA A 510 26.18 35.57 8.52
C ALA A 510 27.29 34.51 8.53
N GLU A 511 27.28 33.55 9.45
CA GLU A 511 28.26 32.47 9.51
C GLU A 511 28.14 31.52 8.31
N ILE A 512 26.93 31.13 7.95
CA ILE A 512 26.65 30.28 6.79
C ILE A 512 27.08 31.01 5.49
N LEU A 513 26.73 32.28 5.33
CA LEU A 513 27.11 33.04 4.16
C LEU A 513 28.64 33.18 4.05
N ARG A 514 29.34 33.33 5.18
CA ARG A 514 30.81 33.30 5.22
C ARG A 514 31.37 31.95 4.78
N SER A 515 30.79 30.86 5.23
CA SER A 515 31.19 29.50 4.85
C SER A 515 31.02 29.27 3.35
N LEU A 516 29.85 29.62 2.80
CA LEU A 516 29.60 29.56 1.36
C LEU A 516 30.55 30.43 0.54
N HIS A 517 30.83 31.64 1.01
CA HIS A 517 31.77 32.55 0.33
C HIS A 517 33.19 32.00 0.30
N ARG A 518 33.66 31.32 1.33
CA ARG A 518 35.00 30.69 1.37
C ARG A 518 35.13 29.52 0.40
N GLU A 519 34.03 28.83 0.10
CA GLU A 519 34.03 27.65 -0.79
C GLU A 519 33.76 28.01 -2.27
N ARG A 520 33.47 29.26 -2.60
CA ARG A 520 33.07 29.72 -3.95
C ARG A 520 34.08 29.37 -5.05
N ASP A 521 35.38 29.38 -4.76
CA ASP A 521 36.39 29.09 -5.77
C ASP A 521 36.47 27.60 -6.13
N GLN A 522 35.92 26.73 -5.28
CA GLN A 522 35.91 25.28 -5.46
C GLN A 522 34.59 24.75 -5.99
N ARG A 523 33.48 25.51 -5.86
CA ARG A 523 32.14 25.10 -6.20
C ARG A 523 31.36 26.16 -6.95
N THR A 524 30.46 25.71 -7.81
CA THR A 524 29.41 26.57 -8.35
C THR A 524 28.20 26.49 -7.43
N VAL A 525 27.65 27.64 -7.05
CA VAL A 525 26.50 27.67 -6.12
C VAL A 525 25.33 28.41 -6.77
N ILE A 526 24.17 27.81 -6.79
CA ILE A 526 22.91 28.50 -7.04
C ILE A 526 22.26 28.78 -5.69
N LEU A 527 21.97 30.04 -5.44
CA LEU A 527 21.41 30.52 -4.19
C LEU A 527 20.06 31.19 -4.44
N VAL A 528 18.99 30.47 -4.09
CA VAL A 528 17.63 31.01 -4.16
C VAL A 528 17.31 31.67 -2.82
N SER A 529 16.93 32.93 -2.82
CA SER A 529 16.49 33.64 -1.62
C SER A 529 15.67 34.89 -1.96
N HIS A 530 14.82 35.29 -1.06
CA HIS A 530 14.10 36.55 -1.09
C HIS A 530 14.77 37.63 -0.21
N ARG A 531 15.84 37.27 0.54
CA ARG A 531 16.59 38.19 1.44
C ARG A 531 17.73 38.86 0.70
N ARG A 532 17.82 40.18 0.83
CA ARG A 532 18.94 40.96 0.24
C ARG A 532 20.29 40.63 0.86
N SER A 533 20.35 40.33 2.16
CA SER A 533 21.55 39.90 2.88
C SER A 533 22.18 38.66 2.25
N THR A 534 21.36 37.68 1.94
CA THR A 534 21.79 36.42 1.34
C THR A 534 22.38 36.63 -0.06
N MET A 535 21.86 37.59 -0.83
CA MET A 535 22.37 37.92 -2.17
C MET A 535 23.74 38.68 -2.15
N GLY A 536 24.17 39.18 -1.00
CA GLY A 536 25.44 39.89 -0.87
C GLY A 536 26.69 39.06 -1.18
N ILE A 537 26.61 37.74 -1.22
CA ILE A 537 27.71 36.83 -1.58
C ILE A 537 27.67 36.40 -3.06
N ALA A 538 26.62 36.71 -3.79
CA ALA A 538 26.46 36.31 -5.18
C ALA A 538 27.33 37.17 -6.13
N ASP A 539 27.99 36.47 -7.08
CA ASP A 539 28.73 37.14 -8.16
C ASP A 539 27.78 37.74 -9.21
N GLN A 540 26.64 37.09 -9.41
CA GLN A 540 25.56 37.48 -10.32
C GLN A 540 24.23 37.28 -9.65
N VAL A 541 23.27 38.18 -9.85
CA VAL A 541 21.91 38.06 -9.33
C VAL A 541 20.91 38.22 -10.47
N HIS A 542 20.04 37.26 -10.62
CA HIS A 542 18.97 37.26 -11.60
C HIS A 542 17.60 37.32 -10.91
N SER A 543 16.71 38.15 -11.42
CA SER A 543 15.32 38.17 -10.98
C SER A 543 14.48 37.24 -11.85
N VAL A 544 13.66 36.40 -11.22
CA VAL A 544 12.72 35.53 -11.93
C VAL A 544 11.30 35.98 -11.57
N GLU A 545 10.61 36.52 -12.57
CA GLU A 545 9.23 36.97 -12.44
C GLU A 545 8.36 36.28 -13.51
N HIS A 546 7.22 35.69 -13.10
CA HIS A 546 6.31 34.97 -14.01
C HIS A 546 7.02 33.96 -14.92
N GLY A 547 8.01 33.24 -14.37
CA GLY A 547 8.73 32.19 -15.09
C GLY A 547 9.78 32.68 -16.09
N ARG A 548 10.05 33.98 -16.15
CA ARG A 548 11.07 34.62 -17.03
C ARG A 548 12.14 35.33 -16.22
N VAL A 549 13.33 35.50 -16.81
CA VAL A 549 14.41 36.29 -16.24
C VAL A 549 14.19 37.77 -16.60
N SER A 550 14.25 38.64 -15.61
CA SER A 550 14.17 40.10 -15.75
C SER A 550 15.44 40.77 -15.28
#